data_3b244101d6993342d2d620bca894f7dd
#
_entry.id   3b244101d6993342d2d620bca894f7dd
#
_cell.length_a   1.000
_cell.length_b   1.000
_cell.length_c   1.000
_cell.angle_alpha   90.00
_cell.angle_beta   90.00
_cell.angle_gamma   90.00
#
_symmetry.space_group_name_H-M   'P 1'
#
loop_
_entity.id
_entity.type
_entity.pdbx_description
1 polymer ?
#
loop_
_entity_poly.entity_id
_entity_poly.type
_entity_poly.pdbx_seq_one_letter_code
_entity_poly.pdbx_strand_id
1 'polypeptide(L)'
;ASYCEKYNLPLMKCGKVILPTKSEDEDQIDLLYKRGVKNGASVKIISQKELREIEPEASTIAQRALYSPNTSVIDPYAVLSKIQSELNNSDVIILFNEKVISANPDQSTITTNKDNNFKYKHLINCTGQYSDVVSKLFNVGKKYTLLPFKGLYYGLSKNSNIRLNGLIYPVPDLSIPFLGIHSVKLVNGSVYFGPTAIPAFGRENYQGFEGVNIKDASSISYHLLRQYISNKKGFRAYTHQEASRFLKSEFLKSIQSLVPNLSSNDLVISHKVGIRAQLLDTKHNELVMDFVVEKVDNTTHVLNAVSPAFTSA
;
A
#
# COMPACT_ATOMS: atom_id res chain seq x y z
N ALA A 1 -14.31 9.57 2.42
CA ALA A 1 -15.69 9.37 2.93
C ALA A 1 -16.69 10.27 2.21
N SER A 2 -16.49 11.60 2.20
CA SER A 2 -17.42 12.59 1.60
C SER A 2 -17.78 12.31 0.14
N TYR A 3 -16.83 11.90 -0.69
CA TYR A 3 -17.10 11.50 -2.07
C TYR A 3 -18.04 10.27 -2.15
N CYS A 4 -17.79 9.26 -1.32
CA CYS A 4 -18.65 8.08 -1.28
C CYS A 4 -20.06 8.41 -0.77
N GLU A 5 -20.17 9.27 0.25
CA GLU A 5 -21.45 9.75 0.76
C GLU A 5 -22.22 10.54 -0.30
N LYS A 6 -21.54 11.48 -0.99
CA LYS A 6 -22.13 12.28 -2.07
C LYS A 6 -22.73 11.45 -3.20
N TYR A 7 -22.05 10.36 -3.57
CA TYR A 7 -22.46 9.52 -4.70
C TYR A 7 -23.08 8.20 -4.29
N ASN A 8 -23.40 8.02 -3.01
CA ASN A 8 -23.99 6.80 -2.44
C ASN A 8 -23.21 5.53 -2.80
N LEU A 9 -21.89 5.63 -2.72
CA LEU A 9 -20.97 4.51 -2.96
C LEU A 9 -20.74 3.71 -1.68
N PRO A 10 -20.40 2.40 -1.78
CA PRO A 10 -20.17 1.56 -0.63
C PRO A 10 -19.12 2.16 0.32
N LEU A 11 -19.53 2.41 1.57
CA LEU A 11 -18.73 2.99 2.63
C LEU A 11 -19.12 2.34 3.96
N MET A 12 -18.15 1.90 4.75
CA MET A 12 -18.36 1.40 6.11
C MET A 12 -17.49 2.20 7.08
N LYS A 13 -18.12 2.91 7.99
CA LYS A 13 -17.44 3.60 9.11
C LYS A 13 -17.22 2.57 10.22
N CYS A 14 -16.05 1.98 10.30
CA CYS A 14 -15.74 0.87 11.20
C CYS A 14 -14.73 1.21 12.29
N GLY A 15 -14.06 2.36 12.20
CA GLY A 15 -12.99 2.71 13.10
C GLY A 15 -11.71 1.86 12.89
N LYS A 16 -10.66 2.24 13.62
CA LYS A 16 -9.37 1.56 13.62
C LYS A 16 -8.70 1.65 14.97
N VAL A 17 -8.19 0.55 15.49
CA VAL A 17 -7.31 0.51 16.65
C VAL A 17 -5.87 0.24 16.20
N ILE A 18 -4.90 0.91 16.82
CA ILE A 18 -3.47 0.71 16.61
C ILE A 18 -2.88 0.24 17.93
N LEU A 19 -2.27 -0.94 17.92
CA LEU A 19 -1.88 -1.69 19.09
C LEU A 19 -0.37 -1.83 19.18
N PRO A 20 0.25 -1.50 20.31
CA PRO A 20 1.59 -1.94 20.63
C PRO A 20 1.68 -3.47 20.64
N THR A 21 2.64 -4.02 19.92
CA THR A 21 2.94 -5.47 19.86
C THR A 21 4.26 -5.80 20.51
N LYS A 22 5.06 -4.78 20.84
CA LYS A 22 6.32 -4.86 21.56
C LYS A 22 6.36 -3.76 22.62
N SER A 23 7.15 -3.94 23.67
CA SER A 23 7.29 -2.94 24.75
C SER A 23 7.80 -1.59 24.24
N GLU A 24 8.69 -1.59 23.27
CA GLU A 24 9.25 -0.40 22.62
C GLU A 24 8.25 0.37 21.76
N ASP A 25 7.11 -0.23 21.42
CA ASP A 25 6.06 0.42 20.62
C ASP A 25 5.23 1.41 21.46
N GLU A 26 5.32 1.35 22.80
CA GLU A 26 4.44 2.14 23.68
C GLU A 26 4.68 3.64 23.54
N ASP A 27 5.93 4.08 23.44
CA ASP A 27 6.29 5.48 23.24
C ASP A 27 5.82 6.02 21.88
N GLN A 28 5.68 5.15 20.89
CA GLN A 28 5.21 5.54 19.57
C GLN A 28 3.71 5.88 19.55
N ILE A 29 2.93 5.36 20.50
CA ILE A 29 1.50 5.74 20.64
C ILE A 29 1.35 7.24 20.84
N ASP A 30 2.15 7.86 21.72
CA ASP A 30 2.10 9.30 21.96
C ASP A 30 2.54 10.10 20.72
N LEU A 31 3.55 9.62 20.02
CA LEU A 31 3.99 10.24 18.76
C LEU A 31 2.89 10.19 17.69
N LEU A 32 2.25 9.03 17.51
CA LEU A 32 1.15 8.84 16.56
C LEU A 32 -0.06 9.69 16.95
N TYR A 33 -0.40 9.76 18.24
CA TYR A 33 -1.46 10.63 18.74
C TYR A 33 -1.19 12.10 18.43
N LYS A 34 0.00 12.61 18.81
CA LYS A 34 0.40 13.99 18.52
C LYS A 34 0.35 14.33 17.03
N ARG A 35 0.84 13.42 16.18
CA ARG A 35 0.79 13.59 14.72
C ARG A 35 -0.64 13.59 14.20
N GLY A 36 -1.47 12.68 14.70
CA GLY A 36 -2.89 12.59 14.34
C GLY A 36 -3.63 13.88 14.65
N VAL A 37 -3.53 14.38 15.90
CA VAL A 37 -4.16 15.65 16.33
C VAL A 37 -3.64 16.82 15.51
N LYS A 38 -2.32 16.92 15.30
CA LYS A 38 -1.71 18.00 14.49
C LYS A 38 -2.26 18.04 13.06
N ASN A 39 -2.57 16.87 12.49
CA ASN A 39 -3.11 16.73 11.14
C ASN A 39 -4.64 16.73 11.09
N GLY A 40 -5.31 17.08 12.19
CA GLY A 40 -6.78 17.19 12.24
C GLY A 40 -7.53 15.85 12.31
N ALA A 41 -6.82 14.74 12.55
CA ALA A 41 -7.47 13.45 12.71
C ALA A 41 -8.12 13.32 14.09
N SER A 42 -9.35 12.80 14.14
CA SER A 42 -9.99 12.41 15.40
C SER A 42 -9.37 11.13 15.92
N VAL A 43 -8.42 11.24 16.84
CA VAL A 43 -7.75 10.11 17.48
C VAL A 43 -7.83 10.20 18.99
N LYS A 44 -7.87 9.06 19.66
CA LYS A 44 -7.92 8.94 21.12
C LYS A 44 -6.94 7.89 21.60
N ILE A 45 -6.23 8.16 22.68
CA ILE A 45 -5.56 7.12 23.45
C ILE A 45 -6.63 6.48 24.33
N ILE A 46 -6.76 5.17 24.24
CA ILE A 46 -7.75 4.37 24.98
C ILE A 46 -7.05 3.37 25.88
N SER A 47 -7.69 3.05 27.00
CA SER A 47 -7.25 2.00 27.93
C SER A 47 -7.52 0.60 27.37
N GLN A 48 -6.93 -0.40 28.00
CA GLN A 48 -7.20 -1.80 27.64
C GLN A 48 -8.67 -2.19 27.89
N LYS A 49 -9.34 -1.58 28.87
CA LYS A 49 -10.77 -1.79 29.11
C LYS A 49 -11.61 -1.28 27.95
N GLU A 50 -11.37 -0.03 27.53
CA GLU A 50 -12.05 0.58 26.37
C GLU A 50 -11.75 -0.17 25.08
N LEU A 51 -10.51 -0.68 24.92
CA LEU A 51 -10.16 -1.52 23.77
C LEU A 51 -11.06 -2.75 23.69
N ARG A 52 -11.28 -3.46 24.80
CA ARG A 52 -12.15 -4.65 24.84
C ARG A 52 -13.61 -4.33 24.53
N GLU A 53 -14.08 -3.13 24.87
CA GLU A 53 -15.43 -2.66 24.54
C GLU A 53 -15.58 -2.36 23.05
N ILE A 54 -14.53 -1.77 22.43
CA ILE A 54 -14.53 -1.40 21.00
C ILE A 54 -14.26 -2.63 20.10
N GLU A 55 -13.26 -3.42 20.46
CA GLU A 55 -12.79 -4.57 19.67
C GLU A 55 -12.45 -5.75 20.59
N PRO A 56 -13.46 -6.58 20.96
CA PRO A 56 -13.30 -7.64 21.95
C PRO A 56 -12.23 -8.68 21.62
N GLU A 57 -11.98 -8.90 20.32
CA GLU A 57 -10.98 -9.87 19.86
C GLU A 57 -9.54 -9.32 19.87
N ALA A 58 -9.39 -8.00 20.02
CA ALA A 58 -8.08 -7.35 20.00
C ALA A 58 -7.40 -7.43 21.37
N SER A 59 -6.08 -7.60 21.34
CA SER A 59 -5.25 -7.53 22.54
C SER A 59 -3.97 -6.73 22.27
N THR A 60 -3.46 -6.12 23.33
CA THR A 60 -2.18 -5.40 23.31
C THR A 60 -1.37 -5.79 24.54
N ILE A 61 -0.05 -5.79 24.41
CA ILE A 61 0.87 -5.99 25.54
C ILE A 61 0.97 -4.75 26.44
N ALA A 62 0.57 -3.57 25.91
CA ALA A 62 0.54 -2.32 26.65
C ALA A 62 -0.82 -2.10 27.31
N GLN A 63 -0.87 -1.18 28.31
CA GLN A 63 -2.13 -0.83 28.96
C GLN A 63 -2.98 0.14 28.15
N ARG A 64 -2.53 0.54 26.96
CA ARG A 64 -3.15 1.56 26.10
C ARG A 64 -3.00 1.24 24.62
N ALA A 65 -3.88 1.81 23.83
CA ALA A 65 -3.91 1.73 22.39
C ALA A 65 -4.30 3.08 21.77
N LEU A 66 -4.09 3.27 20.47
CA LEU A 66 -4.61 4.43 19.76
C LEU A 66 -5.86 4.05 18.98
N TYR A 67 -6.94 4.80 19.16
CA TYR A 67 -8.21 4.61 18.46
C TYR A 67 -8.50 5.76 17.51
N SER A 68 -8.85 5.43 16.26
CA SER A 68 -9.31 6.36 15.22
C SER A 68 -10.76 6.04 14.85
N PRO A 69 -11.77 6.69 15.47
CA PRO A 69 -13.18 6.35 15.30
C PRO A 69 -13.71 6.63 13.89
N ASN A 70 -13.14 7.63 13.21
CA ASN A 70 -13.61 8.07 11.89
C ASN A 70 -12.99 7.30 10.72
N THR A 71 -12.13 6.31 11.00
CA THR A 71 -11.58 5.46 9.94
C THR A 71 -12.70 4.69 9.26
N SER A 72 -12.69 4.70 7.94
CA SER A 72 -13.70 4.04 7.13
C SER A 72 -13.04 3.18 6.07
N VAL A 73 -13.75 2.18 5.57
CA VAL A 73 -13.38 1.39 4.41
C VAL A 73 -14.35 1.68 3.27
N ILE A 74 -13.84 1.65 2.06
CA ILE A 74 -14.58 1.91 0.83
C ILE A 74 -14.40 0.73 -0.15
N ASP A 75 -15.24 0.67 -1.16
CA ASP A 75 -15.01 -0.16 -2.33
C ASP A 75 -14.24 0.68 -3.38
N PRO A 76 -12.93 0.42 -3.59
CA PRO A 76 -12.13 1.18 -4.55
C PRO A 76 -12.60 0.99 -6.00
N TYR A 77 -13.17 -0.16 -6.34
CA TYR A 77 -13.71 -0.41 -7.68
C TYR A 77 -14.96 0.44 -7.95
N ALA A 78 -15.86 0.54 -6.98
CA ALA A 78 -17.04 1.39 -7.09
C ALA A 78 -16.64 2.87 -7.26
N VAL A 79 -15.62 3.32 -6.51
CA VAL A 79 -15.11 4.69 -6.64
C VAL A 79 -14.49 4.93 -8.01
N LEU A 80 -13.62 4.02 -8.49
CA LEU A 80 -13.00 4.14 -9.82
C LEU A 80 -14.03 4.10 -10.95
N SER A 81 -15.02 3.21 -10.87
CA SER A 81 -16.11 3.11 -11.84
C SER A 81 -16.93 4.40 -11.88
N LYS A 82 -17.18 5.01 -10.72
CA LYS A 82 -17.88 6.29 -10.66
C LYS A 82 -17.06 7.42 -11.32
N ILE A 83 -15.77 7.51 -11.01
CA ILE A 83 -14.86 8.49 -11.63
C ILE A 83 -14.82 8.28 -13.15
N GLN A 84 -14.69 7.03 -13.62
CA GLN A 84 -14.73 6.72 -15.04
C GLN A 84 -16.03 7.17 -15.70
N SER A 85 -17.16 6.92 -15.05
CA SER A 85 -18.48 7.37 -15.55
C SER A 85 -18.57 8.90 -15.65
N GLU A 86 -18.00 9.62 -14.67
CA GLU A 86 -17.98 11.09 -14.71
C GLU A 86 -17.09 11.61 -15.85
N LEU A 87 -15.92 11.00 -16.07
CA LEU A 87 -15.02 11.34 -17.16
C LEU A 87 -15.64 11.05 -18.52
N ASN A 88 -16.33 9.92 -18.70
CA ASN A 88 -17.02 9.58 -19.94
C ASN A 88 -18.18 10.54 -20.28
N ASN A 89 -18.72 11.22 -19.27
CA ASN A 89 -19.76 12.25 -19.45
C ASN A 89 -19.18 13.67 -19.60
N SER A 90 -17.87 13.78 -19.79
CA SER A 90 -17.15 15.03 -20.01
C SER A 90 -16.37 14.98 -21.33
N ASP A 91 -15.65 16.04 -21.67
CA ASP A 91 -14.81 16.10 -22.88
C ASP A 91 -13.48 15.32 -22.76
N VAL A 92 -13.35 14.47 -21.72
CA VAL A 92 -12.14 13.65 -21.50
C VAL A 92 -12.19 12.39 -22.36
N ILE A 93 -11.14 12.14 -23.09
CA ILE A 93 -10.96 10.93 -23.89
C ILE A 93 -10.13 9.93 -23.08
N ILE A 94 -10.69 8.76 -22.78
CA ILE A 94 -10.00 7.65 -22.12
C ILE A 94 -9.63 6.61 -23.18
N LEU A 95 -8.34 6.35 -23.34
CA LEU A 95 -7.84 5.33 -24.26
C LEU A 95 -7.33 4.12 -23.47
N PHE A 96 -8.02 3.00 -23.62
CA PHE A 96 -7.61 1.72 -23.03
C PHE A 96 -6.67 0.96 -23.96
N ASN A 97 -5.82 0.10 -23.34
CA ASN A 97 -4.83 -0.70 -24.06
C ASN A 97 -3.81 0.14 -24.87
N GLU A 98 -3.55 1.34 -24.40
CA GLU A 98 -2.53 2.26 -24.94
C GLU A 98 -1.38 2.39 -23.95
N LYS A 99 -0.18 2.03 -24.35
CA LYS A 99 1.04 2.13 -23.55
C LYS A 99 1.99 3.12 -24.21
N VAL A 100 2.42 4.14 -23.48
CA VAL A 100 3.46 5.05 -23.96
C VAL A 100 4.78 4.29 -24.06
N ILE A 101 5.38 4.28 -25.25
CA ILE A 101 6.64 3.58 -25.54
C ILE A 101 7.80 4.51 -25.89
N SER A 102 7.49 5.72 -26.37
CA SER A 102 8.50 6.74 -26.65
C SER A 102 7.96 8.15 -26.42
N ALA A 103 8.86 9.12 -26.28
CA ALA A 103 8.54 10.52 -26.17
C ALA A 103 9.57 11.35 -26.95
N ASN A 104 9.09 12.45 -27.52
CA ASN A 104 9.93 13.52 -28.09
C ASN A 104 9.58 14.82 -27.35
N PRO A 105 10.31 15.18 -26.28
CA PRO A 105 10.04 16.37 -25.48
C PRO A 105 10.12 17.67 -26.29
N ASP A 106 11.06 17.77 -27.23
CA ASP A 106 11.27 18.98 -28.04
C ASP A 106 10.04 19.32 -28.92
N GLN A 107 9.34 18.29 -29.39
CA GLN A 107 8.12 18.41 -30.16
C GLN A 107 6.84 18.32 -29.32
N SER A 108 6.99 18.09 -28.01
CA SER A 108 5.88 17.82 -27.07
C SER A 108 4.96 16.69 -27.57
N THR A 109 5.56 15.55 -27.98
CA THR A 109 4.82 14.38 -28.48
C THR A 109 5.18 13.10 -27.76
N ILE A 110 4.22 12.20 -27.68
CA ILE A 110 4.40 10.80 -27.21
C ILE A 110 3.88 9.84 -28.28
N THR A 111 4.48 8.64 -28.30
CA THR A 111 4.03 7.55 -29.16
C THR A 111 3.63 6.34 -28.29
N THR A 112 2.56 5.68 -28.67
CA THR A 112 2.06 4.48 -27.97
C THR A 112 2.41 3.19 -28.71
N ASN A 113 2.17 2.07 -28.06
CA ASN A 113 2.37 0.71 -28.62
C ASN A 113 1.46 0.37 -29.80
N LYS A 114 0.51 1.24 -30.15
CA LYS A 114 -0.35 1.15 -31.33
C LYS A 114 0.05 2.13 -32.42
N ASP A 115 1.26 2.68 -32.32
CA ASP A 115 1.80 3.70 -33.23
C ASP A 115 1.00 5.01 -33.30
N ASN A 116 0.11 5.24 -32.31
CA ASN A 116 -0.59 6.51 -32.16
C ASN A 116 0.36 7.58 -31.61
N ASN A 117 0.34 8.76 -32.25
CA ASN A 117 1.12 9.91 -31.82
C ASN A 117 0.20 10.97 -31.23
N PHE A 118 0.52 11.41 -30.02
CA PHE A 118 -0.23 12.43 -29.30
C PHE A 118 0.66 13.65 -29.03
N LYS A 119 0.19 14.82 -29.45
CA LYS A 119 0.81 16.09 -29.06
C LYS A 119 0.15 16.61 -27.80
N TYR A 120 0.93 17.10 -26.85
CA TYR A 120 0.44 17.62 -25.58
C TYR A 120 0.87 19.07 -25.35
N LYS A 121 0.04 19.83 -24.64
CA LYS A 121 0.41 21.12 -24.07
C LYS A 121 1.07 20.93 -22.71
N HIS A 122 0.55 20.02 -21.91
CA HIS A 122 1.11 19.58 -20.65
C HIS A 122 0.88 18.08 -20.49
N LEU A 123 1.92 17.34 -20.07
CA LEU A 123 1.86 15.92 -19.82
C LEU A 123 1.95 15.64 -18.32
N ILE A 124 1.07 14.78 -17.81
CA ILE A 124 1.11 14.31 -16.42
C ILE A 124 1.34 12.80 -16.43
N ASN A 125 2.50 12.38 -15.94
CA ASN A 125 2.82 10.96 -15.76
C ASN A 125 2.33 10.48 -14.39
N CYS A 126 1.22 9.76 -14.39
CA CYS A 126 0.63 9.09 -13.21
C CYS A 126 0.59 7.56 -13.42
N THR A 127 1.60 6.98 -14.08
CA THR A 127 1.61 5.57 -14.51
C THR A 127 1.95 4.57 -13.39
N GLY A 128 1.97 5.01 -12.13
CA GLY A 128 2.13 4.14 -10.95
C GLY A 128 3.39 3.29 -11.04
N GLN A 129 3.24 1.97 -11.16
CA GLN A 129 4.38 1.04 -11.22
C GLN A 129 5.28 1.17 -12.46
N TYR A 130 4.91 2.01 -13.44
CA TYR A 130 5.72 2.36 -14.61
C TYR A 130 6.20 3.81 -14.60
N SER A 131 5.98 4.55 -13.53
CA SER A 131 6.27 5.98 -13.47
C SER A 131 7.75 6.31 -13.72
N ASP A 132 8.66 5.47 -13.22
CA ASP A 132 10.11 5.59 -13.44
C ASP A 132 10.52 5.24 -14.89
N VAL A 133 9.79 4.35 -15.56
CA VAL A 133 10.04 4.01 -16.97
C VAL A 133 9.60 5.16 -17.86
N VAL A 134 8.40 5.66 -17.67
CA VAL A 134 7.87 6.76 -18.47
C VAL A 134 8.64 8.06 -18.22
N SER A 135 9.00 8.39 -16.98
CA SER A 135 9.77 9.60 -16.69
C SER A 135 11.15 9.63 -17.36
N LYS A 136 11.80 8.47 -17.48
CA LYS A 136 13.11 8.36 -18.15
C LYS A 136 13.05 8.67 -19.64
N LEU A 137 11.88 8.52 -20.29
CA LEU A 137 11.68 8.96 -21.68
C LEU A 137 11.82 10.49 -21.82
N PHE A 138 11.62 11.22 -20.73
CA PHE A 138 11.75 12.68 -20.62
C PHE A 138 13.05 13.11 -19.92
N ASN A 139 14.00 12.20 -19.74
CA ASN A 139 15.24 12.43 -18.98
C ASN A 139 15.02 12.80 -17.51
N VAL A 140 13.86 12.54 -16.92
CA VAL A 140 13.46 12.86 -15.55
C VAL A 140 13.61 11.63 -14.67
N GLY A 141 13.91 11.83 -13.37
CA GLY A 141 13.94 10.77 -12.37
C GLY A 141 15.03 9.70 -12.56
N LYS A 142 16.16 10.03 -13.23
CA LYS A 142 17.23 9.06 -13.57
C LYS A 142 17.81 8.31 -12.37
N LYS A 143 17.79 8.94 -11.18
CA LYS A 143 18.29 8.36 -9.92
C LYS A 143 17.27 7.40 -9.28
N TYR A 144 16.07 7.27 -9.84
CA TYR A 144 15.01 6.45 -9.25
C TYR A 144 14.75 5.18 -10.07
N THR A 145 14.36 4.15 -9.36
CA THR A 145 13.78 2.93 -9.93
C THR A 145 12.69 2.39 -9.00
N LEU A 146 11.71 1.71 -9.56
CA LEU A 146 10.66 1.07 -8.78
C LEU A 146 11.00 -0.39 -8.50
N LEU A 147 10.88 -0.76 -7.22
CA LEU A 147 10.95 -2.13 -6.74
C LEU A 147 9.53 -2.62 -6.39
N PRO A 148 9.00 -3.62 -7.10
CA PRO A 148 7.69 -4.16 -6.80
C PRO A 148 7.75 -5.08 -5.59
N PHE A 149 6.82 -4.88 -4.64
CA PHE A 149 6.61 -5.77 -3.49
C PHE A 149 5.19 -6.31 -3.52
N LYS A 150 5.08 -7.63 -3.40
CA LYS A 150 3.82 -8.37 -3.44
C LYS A 150 3.25 -8.52 -2.04
N GLY A 151 2.00 -8.10 -1.86
CA GLY A 151 1.23 -8.33 -0.66
C GLY A 151 0.31 -9.54 -0.81
N LEU A 152 0.52 -10.56 -0.01
CA LEU A 152 -0.35 -11.71 0.10
C LEU A 152 -1.23 -11.59 1.32
N TYR A 153 -2.40 -12.23 1.28
CA TYR A 153 -3.39 -12.18 2.34
C TYR A 153 -3.93 -13.57 2.68
N TYR A 154 -4.30 -13.75 3.94
CA TYR A 154 -5.21 -14.80 4.36
C TYR A 154 -6.59 -14.20 4.63
N GLY A 155 -7.65 -14.89 4.24
CA GLY A 155 -9.02 -14.55 4.60
C GLY A 155 -9.41 -15.15 5.94
N LEU A 156 -10.31 -14.49 6.66
CA LEU A 156 -10.99 -15.08 7.80
C LEU A 156 -12.01 -16.09 7.29
N SER A 157 -11.99 -17.32 7.80
CA SER A 157 -12.95 -18.36 7.46
C SER A 157 -14.37 -17.94 7.80
N LYS A 158 -15.33 -18.27 6.94
CA LYS A 158 -16.77 -18.05 7.21
C LYS A 158 -17.25 -18.84 8.45
N ASN A 159 -16.57 -19.95 8.76
CA ASN A 159 -16.88 -20.82 9.90
C ASN A 159 -16.17 -20.38 11.19
N SER A 160 -15.34 -19.34 11.14
CA SER A 160 -14.68 -18.79 12.33
C SER A 160 -15.69 -18.16 13.29
N ASN A 161 -15.45 -18.29 14.57
CA ASN A 161 -16.21 -17.58 15.62
C ASN A 161 -15.67 -16.18 15.87
N ILE A 162 -14.48 -15.85 15.34
CA ILE A 162 -13.85 -14.52 15.48
C ILE A 162 -14.68 -13.48 14.73
N ARG A 163 -14.95 -12.36 15.40
CA ARG A 163 -15.71 -11.24 14.83
C ARG A 163 -14.95 -9.95 15.09
N LEU A 164 -14.53 -9.28 14.02
CA LEU A 164 -13.86 -7.99 14.10
C LEU A 164 -14.84 -6.87 13.83
N ASN A 165 -14.90 -5.89 14.73
CA ASN A 165 -15.76 -4.71 14.60
C ASN A 165 -15.14 -3.70 13.62
N GLY A 166 -13.83 -3.43 13.77
CA GLY A 166 -13.08 -2.45 13.01
C GLY A 166 -11.81 -3.00 12.40
N LEU A 167 -10.87 -2.10 12.14
CA LEU A 167 -9.53 -2.43 11.66
C LEU A 167 -8.57 -2.52 12.84
N ILE A 168 -7.71 -3.55 12.84
CA ILE A 168 -6.72 -3.76 13.89
C ILE A 168 -5.33 -3.72 13.26
N TYR A 169 -4.52 -2.75 13.66
CA TYR A 169 -3.18 -2.51 13.13
C TYR A 169 -2.14 -2.59 14.24
N PRO A 170 -0.95 -3.11 13.97
CA PRO A 170 0.19 -2.92 14.87
C PRO A 170 0.67 -1.47 14.79
N VAL A 171 1.40 -1.01 15.79
CA VAL A 171 2.20 0.20 15.68
C VAL A 171 3.18 0.05 14.52
N PRO A 172 3.22 1.00 13.56
CA PRO A 172 4.07 0.89 12.38
C PRO A 172 5.55 1.13 12.76
N ASP A 173 6.45 0.38 12.14
CA ASP A 173 7.87 0.71 12.15
C ASP A 173 8.10 1.90 11.19
N LEU A 174 8.45 3.05 11.77
CA LEU A 174 8.63 4.29 11.00
C LEU A 174 9.95 4.33 10.19
N SER A 175 10.81 3.32 10.31
CA SER A 175 12.07 3.23 9.56
C SER A 175 11.91 2.62 8.16
N ILE A 176 10.81 1.89 7.92
CA ILE A 176 10.52 1.17 6.67
C ILE A 176 9.19 1.59 6.07
N PRO A 177 9.01 1.53 4.73
CA PRO A 177 7.78 1.95 4.07
C PRO A 177 6.68 0.88 4.09
N PHE A 178 6.79 -0.13 4.94
CA PHE A 178 5.86 -1.24 4.99
C PHE A 178 5.15 -1.28 6.34
N LEU A 179 3.84 -1.49 6.30
CA LEU A 179 3.05 -1.77 7.48
C LEU A 179 3.19 -3.25 7.84
N GLY A 180 3.22 -3.55 9.13
CA GLY A 180 3.10 -4.93 9.61
C GLY A 180 1.78 -5.58 9.19
N ILE A 181 1.69 -6.90 9.35
CA ILE A 181 0.44 -7.62 9.09
C ILE A 181 -0.66 -7.05 9.99
N HIS A 182 -1.81 -6.75 9.41
CA HIS A 182 -2.96 -6.13 10.06
C HIS A 182 -4.27 -6.70 9.53
N SER A 183 -5.39 -6.41 10.19
CA SER A 183 -6.70 -6.76 9.66
C SER A 183 -7.17 -5.77 8.61
N VAL A 184 -7.75 -6.28 7.53
CA VAL A 184 -8.43 -5.50 6.48
C VAL A 184 -9.88 -5.97 6.42
N LYS A 185 -10.82 -5.07 6.68
CA LYS A 185 -12.24 -5.34 6.56
C LYS A 185 -12.76 -4.72 5.27
N LEU A 186 -13.56 -5.45 4.50
CA LEU A 186 -14.18 -4.95 3.30
C LEU A 186 -15.60 -4.45 3.61
N VAL A 187 -16.14 -3.62 2.73
CA VAL A 187 -17.50 -3.08 2.85
C VAL A 187 -18.59 -4.16 2.90
N ASN A 188 -18.32 -5.35 2.39
CA ASN A 188 -19.21 -6.52 2.47
C ASN A 188 -19.04 -7.33 3.77
N GLY A 189 -18.23 -6.86 4.71
CA GLY A 189 -17.95 -7.51 6.00
C GLY A 189 -16.87 -8.59 5.98
N SER A 190 -16.37 -8.99 4.80
CA SER A 190 -15.25 -9.94 4.72
C SER A 190 -13.99 -9.39 5.37
N VAL A 191 -13.27 -10.24 6.10
CA VAL A 191 -12.02 -9.87 6.79
C VAL A 191 -10.85 -10.61 6.18
N TYR A 192 -9.75 -9.90 6.00
CA TYR A 192 -8.46 -10.41 5.56
C TYR A 192 -7.37 -9.97 6.52
N PHE A 193 -6.29 -10.76 6.56
CA PHE A 193 -5.08 -10.45 7.30
C PHE A 193 -3.90 -10.36 6.34
N GLY A 194 -3.08 -9.35 6.50
CA GLY A 194 -1.96 -9.04 5.61
C GLY A 194 -1.80 -7.52 5.48
N PRO A 195 -1.16 -7.05 4.40
CA PRO A 195 -0.38 -7.83 3.45
C PRO A 195 1.00 -8.23 3.98
N THR A 196 1.62 -9.22 3.36
CA THR A 196 3.06 -9.40 3.38
C THR A 196 3.74 -8.36 2.49
N ALA A 197 5.06 -8.26 2.54
CA ALA A 197 5.82 -7.41 1.62
C ALA A 197 6.98 -8.20 0.99
N ILE A 198 6.62 -9.12 0.10
CA ILE A 198 7.53 -10.03 -0.57
C ILE A 198 7.99 -9.40 -1.88
N PRO A 199 9.29 -9.45 -2.23
CA PRO A 199 9.73 -9.01 -3.55
C PRO A 199 8.99 -9.71 -4.68
N ALA A 200 8.53 -8.95 -5.68
CA ALA A 200 8.06 -9.48 -6.95
C ALA A 200 9.14 -9.30 -8.01
N PHE A 201 9.29 -10.27 -8.90
CA PHE A 201 10.33 -10.26 -9.94
C PHE A 201 9.84 -9.68 -11.28
N GLY A 202 8.72 -9.01 -11.25
CA GLY A 202 8.14 -8.27 -12.36
C GLY A 202 7.14 -7.24 -11.85
N ARG A 203 6.92 -6.18 -12.62
CA ARG A 203 6.01 -5.08 -12.23
C ARG A 203 4.56 -5.54 -12.12
N GLU A 204 4.19 -6.56 -12.90
CA GLU A 204 2.85 -7.17 -12.92
C GLU A 204 2.88 -8.64 -12.50
N ASN A 205 3.87 -9.04 -11.70
CA ASN A 205 3.99 -10.41 -11.22
C ASN A 205 3.02 -10.69 -10.07
N TYR A 206 1.73 -10.79 -10.37
CA TYR A 206 0.70 -11.09 -9.37
C TYR A 206 0.70 -12.57 -8.99
N GLN A 207 0.85 -13.49 -9.95
CA GLN A 207 0.81 -14.94 -9.70
C GLN A 207 2.00 -15.65 -10.37
N GLY A 208 2.55 -16.66 -9.70
CA GLY A 208 3.61 -17.49 -10.23
C GLY A 208 4.71 -16.70 -10.91
N PHE A 209 4.99 -17.01 -12.18
CA PHE A 209 5.95 -16.31 -13.03
C PHE A 209 5.29 -15.37 -14.06
N GLU A 210 3.99 -15.15 -13.97
CA GLU A 210 3.27 -14.21 -14.83
C GLU A 210 3.82 -12.79 -14.68
N GLY A 211 3.98 -12.07 -15.78
CA GLY A 211 4.52 -10.70 -15.79
C GLY A 211 6.01 -10.57 -15.44
N VAL A 212 6.74 -11.70 -15.36
CA VAL A 212 8.19 -11.69 -15.15
C VAL A 212 8.89 -11.66 -16.51
N ASN A 213 9.80 -10.70 -16.68
CA ASN A 213 10.74 -10.69 -17.80
C ASN A 213 12.17 -10.59 -17.26
N ILE A 214 13.13 -11.10 -18.03
CA ILE A 214 14.53 -11.24 -17.61
C ILE A 214 15.15 -9.88 -17.25
N LYS A 215 14.86 -8.84 -18.03
CA LYS A 215 15.41 -7.50 -17.82
C LYS A 215 14.96 -6.90 -16.49
N ASP A 216 13.66 -6.93 -16.21
CA ASP A 216 13.13 -6.42 -14.95
C ASP A 216 13.58 -7.29 -13.77
N ALA A 217 13.51 -8.62 -13.90
CA ALA A 217 13.92 -9.55 -12.85
C ALA A 217 15.39 -9.38 -12.46
N SER A 218 16.30 -9.22 -13.42
CA SER A 218 17.73 -9.01 -13.15
C SER A 218 17.97 -7.65 -12.46
N SER A 219 17.32 -6.60 -12.92
CA SER A 219 17.42 -5.27 -12.31
C SER A 219 16.87 -5.26 -10.87
N ILE A 220 15.69 -5.85 -10.66
CA ILE A 220 15.08 -5.97 -9.34
C ILE A 220 15.99 -6.77 -8.41
N SER A 221 16.48 -7.93 -8.85
CA SER A 221 17.38 -8.79 -8.07
C SER A 221 18.67 -8.06 -7.67
N TYR A 222 19.28 -7.30 -8.59
CA TYR A 222 20.45 -6.49 -8.33
C TYR A 222 20.20 -5.47 -7.23
N HIS A 223 19.11 -4.72 -7.31
CA HIS A 223 18.79 -3.70 -6.32
C HIS A 223 18.42 -4.31 -4.96
N LEU A 224 17.67 -5.41 -4.94
CA LEU A 224 17.35 -6.13 -3.70
C LEU A 224 18.62 -6.67 -3.01
N LEU A 225 19.54 -7.27 -3.78
CA LEU A 225 20.82 -7.75 -3.25
C LEU A 225 21.63 -6.59 -2.67
N ARG A 226 21.68 -5.46 -3.38
CA ARG A 226 22.37 -4.25 -2.89
C ARG A 226 21.74 -3.70 -1.60
N GLN A 227 20.40 -3.72 -1.48
CA GLN A 227 19.69 -3.37 -0.24
C GLN A 227 20.06 -4.33 0.90
N TYR A 228 20.06 -5.63 0.62
CA TYR A 228 20.38 -6.67 1.60
C TYR A 228 21.83 -6.55 2.11
N ILE A 229 22.80 -6.37 1.20
CA ILE A 229 24.22 -6.20 1.57
C ILE A 229 24.45 -4.92 2.38
N SER A 230 23.87 -3.80 1.94
CA SER A 230 24.04 -2.51 2.63
C SER A 230 23.35 -2.45 3.99
N ASN A 231 22.33 -3.29 4.19
CA ASN A 231 21.53 -3.40 5.41
C ASN A 231 21.04 -2.05 5.98
N LYS A 232 20.79 -1.07 5.13
CA LYS A 232 20.28 0.23 5.57
C LYS A 232 18.91 0.05 6.25
N LYS A 233 18.73 0.75 7.37
CA LYS A 233 17.50 0.71 8.19
C LYS A 233 17.04 -0.70 8.57
N GLY A 234 17.98 -1.65 8.73
CA GLY A 234 17.64 -3.02 9.13
C GLY A 234 16.97 -3.87 8.05
N PHE A 235 17.12 -3.51 6.77
CA PHE A 235 16.46 -4.21 5.64
C PHE A 235 16.69 -5.73 5.64
N ARG A 236 17.87 -6.20 6.11
CA ARG A 236 18.17 -7.64 6.21
C ARG A 236 17.26 -8.36 7.20
N ALA A 237 17.10 -7.80 8.41
CA ALA A 237 16.22 -8.37 9.44
C ALA A 237 14.76 -8.38 8.95
N TYR A 238 14.33 -7.30 8.31
CA TYR A 238 13.01 -7.20 7.69
C TYR A 238 12.81 -8.27 6.61
N THR A 239 13.80 -8.47 5.73
CA THR A 239 13.73 -9.52 4.68
C THR A 239 13.56 -10.92 5.28
N HIS A 240 14.30 -11.23 6.35
CA HIS A 240 14.18 -12.52 7.04
C HIS A 240 12.80 -12.70 7.68
N GLN A 241 12.28 -11.64 8.30
CA GLN A 241 10.93 -11.64 8.88
C GLN A 241 9.86 -11.88 7.81
N GLU A 242 9.93 -11.18 6.68
CA GLU A 242 8.98 -11.38 5.58
C GLU A 242 9.11 -12.76 4.96
N ALA A 243 10.33 -13.28 4.81
CA ALA A 243 10.55 -14.65 4.32
C ALA A 243 9.95 -15.69 5.26
N SER A 244 10.06 -15.53 6.58
CA SER A 244 9.46 -16.47 7.54
C SER A 244 7.93 -16.52 7.43
N ARG A 245 7.29 -15.41 7.07
CA ARG A 245 5.82 -15.27 6.92
C ARG A 245 5.23 -16.03 5.72
N PHE A 246 6.06 -16.66 4.88
CA PHE A 246 5.58 -17.66 3.93
C PHE A 246 5.04 -18.91 4.63
N LEU A 247 5.57 -19.23 5.82
CA LEU A 247 5.03 -20.28 6.65
C LEU A 247 3.76 -19.78 7.34
N LYS A 248 2.64 -20.46 7.13
CA LYS A 248 1.35 -20.11 7.74
C LYS A 248 1.44 -19.96 9.25
N SER A 249 2.27 -20.76 9.92
CA SER A 249 2.49 -20.68 11.36
C SER A 249 3.11 -19.36 11.80
N GLU A 250 4.11 -18.85 11.08
CA GLU A 250 4.77 -17.57 11.38
C GLU A 250 3.88 -16.38 11.03
N PHE A 251 3.13 -16.52 9.95
CA PHE A 251 2.09 -15.54 9.60
C PHE A 251 1.02 -15.46 10.70
N LEU A 252 0.52 -16.61 11.16
CA LEU A 252 -0.45 -16.68 12.25
C LEU A 252 0.08 -16.07 13.56
N LYS A 253 1.32 -16.34 13.96
CA LYS A 253 1.95 -15.71 15.12
C LYS A 253 1.94 -14.18 15.04
N SER A 254 2.20 -13.66 13.84
CA SER A 254 2.16 -12.20 13.62
C SER A 254 0.75 -11.61 13.82
N ILE A 255 -0.30 -12.37 13.50
CA ILE A 255 -1.68 -11.91 13.73
C ILE A 255 -2.09 -12.13 15.19
N GLN A 256 -1.65 -13.21 15.81
CA GLN A 256 -1.98 -13.51 17.20
C GLN A 256 -1.44 -12.46 18.18
N SER A 257 -0.43 -11.68 17.80
CA SER A 257 -0.02 -10.50 18.57
C SER A 257 -1.09 -9.40 18.62
N LEU A 258 -2.07 -9.43 17.71
CA LEU A 258 -3.18 -8.49 17.62
C LEU A 258 -4.52 -9.12 18.00
N VAL A 259 -4.74 -10.39 17.59
CA VAL A 259 -5.96 -11.17 17.75
C VAL A 259 -5.57 -12.54 18.35
N PRO A 260 -5.37 -12.65 19.65
CA PRO A 260 -4.78 -13.86 20.28
C PRO A 260 -5.57 -15.15 20.08
N ASN A 261 -6.90 -15.05 20.02
CA ASN A 261 -7.81 -16.20 19.90
C ASN A 261 -7.87 -16.79 18.48
N LEU A 262 -7.21 -16.15 17.50
CA LEU A 262 -7.20 -16.64 16.11
C LEU A 262 -6.40 -17.94 16.01
N SER A 263 -6.99 -18.94 15.37
CA SER A 263 -6.37 -20.25 15.13
C SER A 263 -6.01 -20.47 13.67
N SER A 264 -5.22 -21.50 13.38
CA SER A 264 -4.89 -21.85 11.99
C SER A 264 -6.12 -22.23 11.16
N ASN A 265 -7.17 -22.77 11.79
CA ASN A 265 -8.42 -23.16 11.12
C ASN A 265 -9.27 -21.95 10.72
N ASP A 266 -9.05 -20.82 11.36
CA ASP A 266 -9.73 -19.56 11.05
C ASP A 266 -9.14 -18.87 9.80
N LEU A 267 -7.94 -19.29 9.38
CA LEU A 267 -7.25 -18.71 8.23
C LEU A 267 -7.42 -19.57 6.98
N VAL A 268 -7.99 -18.97 5.92
CA VAL A 268 -8.11 -19.57 4.59
C VAL A 268 -7.20 -18.83 3.59
N ILE A 269 -6.63 -19.56 2.65
CA ILE A 269 -5.80 -18.98 1.59
C ILE A 269 -6.66 -18.01 0.79
N SER A 270 -6.14 -16.81 0.56
CA SER A 270 -6.80 -15.80 -0.26
C SER A 270 -6.09 -15.66 -1.61
N HIS A 271 -6.86 -15.54 -2.69
CA HIS A 271 -6.35 -15.16 -4.00
C HIS A 271 -6.13 -13.65 -4.16
N LYS A 272 -6.42 -12.89 -3.09
CA LYS A 272 -6.19 -11.44 -3.09
C LYS A 272 -4.69 -11.16 -3.07
N VAL A 273 -4.21 -10.49 -4.09
CA VAL A 273 -2.81 -10.09 -4.25
C VAL A 273 -2.77 -8.63 -4.68
N GLY A 274 -1.87 -7.87 -4.10
CA GLY A 274 -1.57 -6.51 -4.53
C GLY A 274 -0.06 -6.33 -4.77
N ILE A 275 0.31 -5.48 -5.72
CA ILE A 275 1.71 -5.08 -5.92
C ILE A 275 1.85 -3.62 -5.49
N ARG A 276 2.77 -3.39 -4.55
CA ARG A 276 3.21 -2.06 -4.16
C ARG A 276 4.45 -1.71 -4.99
N ALA A 277 4.35 -0.63 -5.75
CA ALA A 277 5.47 -0.03 -6.45
C ALA A 277 6.26 0.85 -5.46
N GLN A 278 7.35 0.34 -4.90
CA GLN A 278 8.17 1.06 -3.94
C GLN A 278 9.33 1.76 -4.65
N LEU A 279 9.38 3.09 -4.57
CA LEU A 279 10.46 3.87 -5.19
C LEU A 279 11.76 3.69 -4.42
N LEU A 280 12.85 3.44 -5.14
CA LEU A 280 14.22 3.38 -4.65
C LEU A 280 15.03 4.56 -5.21
N ASP A 281 15.66 5.34 -4.35
CA ASP A 281 16.76 6.24 -4.73
C ASP A 281 18.04 5.38 -4.91
N THR A 282 18.43 5.18 -6.15
CA THR A 282 19.59 4.32 -6.50
C THR A 282 20.92 4.95 -6.15
N LYS A 283 20.98 6.30 -6.06
CA LYS A 283 22.19 7.04 -5.67
C LYS A 283 22.50 6.81 -4.18
N HIS A 284 21.48 6.98 -3.34
CA HIS A 284 21.63 6.82 -1.90
C HIS A 284 21.36 5.37 -1.45
N ASN A 285 20.83 4.53 -2.31
CA ASN A 285 20.41 3.16 -2.01
C ASN A 285 19.41 3.14 -0.85
N GLU A 286 18.33 3.93 -0.95
CA GLU A 286 17.29 4.06 0.09
C GLU A 286 15.89 3.99 -0.51
N LEU A 287 15.00 3.28 0.19
CA LEU A 287 13.59 3.27 -0.13
C LEU A 287 12.97 4.63 0.20
N VAL A 288 12.26 5.21 -0.75
CA VAL A 288 11.66 6.53 -0.61
C VAL A 288 10.38 6.43 0.20
N MET A 289 10.26 7.23 1.27
CA MET A 289 9.17 7.16 2.25
C MET A 289 8.05 8.16 1.98
N ASP A 290 8.24 9.10 1.07
CA ASP A 290 7.30 10.21 0.83
C ASP A 290 6.98 10.36 -0.66
N PHE A 291 6.04 11.24 -0.96
CA PHE A 291 5.70 11.59 -2.33
C PHE A 291 6.91 12.17 -3.07
N VAL A 292 7.06 11.78 -4.33
CA VAL A 292 8.05 12.38 -5.23
C VAL A 292 7.34 12.83 -6.50
N VAL A 293 7.34 14.14 -6.72
CA VAL A 293 6.81 14.76 -7.93
C VAL A 293 7.90 15.64 -8.53
N GLU A 294 8.30 15.32 -9.76
CA GLU A 294 9.27 16.13 -10.51
C GLU A 294 8.57 16.83 -11.68
N LYS A 295 8.89 18.11 -11.87
CA LYS A 295 8.38 18.93 -12.98
C LYS A 295 9.56 19.37 -13.84
N VAL A 296 9.44 19.16 -15.14
CA VAL A 296 10.43 19.62 -16.13
C VAL A 296 9.67 20.13 -17.32
N ASP A 297 9.92 21.38 -17.71
CA ASP A 297 9.23 22.06 -18.82
C ASP A 297 7.70 21.92 -18.71
N ASN A 298 7.07 21.40 -19.74
CA ASN A 298 5.63 21.14 -19.80
C ASN A 298 5.24 19.72 -19.37
N THR A 299 6.05 19.10 -18.51
CA THR A 299 5.76 17.76 -17.98
C THR A 299 5.78 17.71 -16.45
N THR A 300 4.92 16.88 -15.88
CA THR A 300 4.87 16.57 -14.43
C THR A 300 4.88 15.06 -14.24
N HIS A 301 5.78 14.57 -13.40
CA HIS A 301 5.96 13.14 -13.18
C HIS A 301 5.73 12.80 -11.70
N VAL A 302 4.67 12.05 -11.40
CA VAL A 302 4.40 11.49 -10.07
C VAL A 302 5.16 10.18 -9.97
N LEU A 303 6.38 10.25 -9.43
CA LEU A 303 7.30 9.11 -9.35
C LEU A 303 7.01 8.20 -8.18
N ASN A 304 6.54 8.76 -7.06
CA ASN A 304 6.12 8.03 -5.89
C ASN A 304 4.83 8.60 -5.32
N ALA A 305 3.82 7.76 -5.22
CA ALA A 305 2.58 8.07 -4.54
C ALA A 305 2.43 7.09 -3.38
N VAL A 306 2.59 7.60 -2.16
CA VAL A 306 2.59 6.75 -0.96
C VAL A 306 1.17 6.24 -0.70
N SER A 307 1.04 4.96 -0.41
CA SER A 307 -0.20 4.41 0.14
C SER A 307 -0.42 5.00 1.56
N PRO A 308 -1.59 5.52 1.89
CA PRO A 308 -2.89 5.38 1.23
C PRO A 308 -3.33 6.61 0.39
N ALA A 309 -2.51 7.04 -0.57
CA ALA A 309 -2.78 8.26 -1.35
C ALA A 309 -4.21 8.31 -1.93
N PHE A 310 -4.71 7.20 -2.46
CA PHE A 310 -6.07 7.10 -3.00
C PHE A 310 -7.17 7.26 -1.93
N THR A 311 -6.89 6.87 -0.68
CA THR A 311 -7.86 6.91 0.41
C THR A 311 -7.74 8.13 1.31
N SER A 312 -6.71 8.95 1.09
CA SER A 312 -6.47 10.18 1.85
C SER A 312 -6.77 11.47 1.05
N ALA A 313 -7.19 11.33 -0.20
CA ALA A 313 -7.58 12.45 -1.04
C ALA A 313 -8.99 12.94 -0.75
#